data_06875545aa2657ac2d2037e0d8c46250
#
_entry.id   06875545aa2657ac2d2037e0d8c46250
#
_cell.length_a   1.000
_cell.length_b   1.000
_cell.length_c   1.000
_cell.angle_alpha   90.00
_cell.angle_beta   90.00
_cell.angle_gamma   90.00
#
_symmetry.space_group_name_H-M   'P 1'
#
loop_
_entity.id
_entity.type
_entity.pdbx_description
1 polymer ?
#
loop_
_entity_poly.entity_id
_entity_poly.type
_entity_poly.pdbx_seq_one_letter_code
_entity_poly.pdbx_strand_id
1 'polypeptide(L)'
;STPIFVVFLSFFTKKKPSFFVIIATLIGFLGVLLVANPEQSNIPFINAFLGIIGAICAAFAFFTIHTLKQFYTSGAVVAWYGITMSLVGAFGMLVDIDKMGGFIMPSLLAWGLFVLTGITGAIGQWLMTKSYMFAPPGIVSPIAYMRIIWSLFFGVLLGDAFPNFLPSFGIALILLSGALVAFDVYRKR
;
A
#
# COMPACT_ATOMS: atom_id res chain seq x y z
N SER A 1 -2.71 3.83 -6.47
CA SER A 1 -3.78 3.34 -7.41
C SER A 1 -4.54 2.12 -6.86
N THR A 2 -3.91 1.24 -6.07
CA THR A 2 -4.52 -0.01 -5.55
C THR A 2 -5.91 0.17 -4.92
N PRO A 3 -6.18 1.17 -4.05
CA PRO A 3 -7.49 1.34 -3.44
C PRO A 3 -8.65 1.51 -4.43
N ILE A 4 -8.42 2.17 -5.56
CA ILE A 4 -9.45 2.32 -6.61
C ILE A 4 -9.87 0.96 -7.16
N PHE A 5 -8.88 0.12 -7.49
CA PHE A 5 -9.16 -1.23 -8.01
C PHE A 5 -9.83 -2.12 -6.98
N VAL A 6 -9.46 -2.00 -5.69
CA VAL A 6 -10.14 -2.73 -4.60
C VAL A 6 -11.60 -2.30 -4.46
N VAL A 7 -11.89 -0.99 -4.50
CA VAL A 7 -13.26 -0.49 -4.45
C VAL A 7 -14.02 -0.93 -5.70
N PHE A 8 -13.41 -0.89 -6.88
CA PHE A 8 -14.01 -1.41 -8.11
C PHE A 8 -14.36 -2.91 -7.99
N LEU A 9 -13.43 -3.74 -7.52
CA LEU A 9 -13.69 -5.16 -7.28
C LEU A 9 -14.80 -5.39 -6.25
N SER A 10 -14.96 -4.49 -5.29
CA SER A 10 -16.00 -4.58 -4.27
C SER A 10 -17.42 -4.45 -4.83
N PHE A 11 -17.60 -3.87 -6.03
CA PHE A 11 -18.91 -3.86 -6.69
C PHE A 11 -19.42 -5.25 -7.10
N PHE A 12 -18.50 -6.18 -7.32
CA PHE A 12 -18.83 -7.57 -7.66
C PHE A 12 -19.15 -8.45 -6.45
N THR A 13 -19.11 -7.88 -5.23
CA THR A 13 -19.46 -8.60 -4.00
C THR A 13 -20.88 -8.32 -3.53
N LYS A 14 -21.36 -9.19 -2.62
CA LYS A 14 -22.65 -8.99 -1.95
C LYS A 14 -22.71 -7.70 -1.09
N LYS A 15 -21.53 -7.19 -0.62
CA LYS A 15 -21.41 -5.95 0.16
C LYS A 15 -20.85 -4.84 -0.72
N LYS A 16 -21.71 -4.19 -1.48
CA LYS A 16 -21.32 -3.05 -2.33
C LYS A 16 -20.79 -1.88 -1.49
N PRO A 17 -19.75 -1.17 -1.96
CA PRO A 17 -19.26 0.02 -1.28
C PRO A 17 -20.34 1.11 -1.29
N SER A 18 -20.40 1.90 -0.22
CA SER A 18 -21.32 3.02 -0.16
C SER A 18 -20.86 4.17 -1.07
N PHE A 19 -21.77 5.05 -1.41
CA PHE A 19 -21.47 6.25 -2.19
C PHE A 19 -20.35 7.11 -1.54
N PHE A 20 -20.38 7.23 -0.21
CA PHE A 20 -19.33 7.93 0.54
C PHE A 20 -17.96 7.28 0.39
N VAL A 21 -17.86 5.97 0.40
CA VAL A 21 -16.61 5.24 0.20
C VAL A 21 -16.06 5.45 -1.20
N ILE A 22 -16.93 5.50 -2.22
CA ILE A 22 -16.52 5.77 -3.61
C ILE A 22 -15.93 7.18 -3.71
N ILE A 23 -16.66 8.19 -3.23
CA ILE A 23 -16.17 9.58 -3.23
C ILE A 23 -14.87 9.71 -2.45
N ALA A 24 -14.80 9.13 -1.26
CA ALA A 24 -13.59 9.14 -0.46
C ALA A 24 -12.40 8.53 -1.21
N THR A 25 -12.60 7.42 -1.91
CA THR A 25 -11.53 6.77 -2.70
C THR A 25 -11.04 7.68 -3.84
N LEU A 26 -11.94 8.36 -4.52
CA LEU A 26 -11.59 9.30 -5.60
C LEU A 26 -10.85 10.53 -5.05
N ILE A 27 -11.32 11.11 -3.96
CA ILE A 27 -10.66 12.26 -3.29
C ILE A 27 -9.26 11.84 -2.82
N GLY A 28 -9.13 10.67 -2.17
CA GLY A 28 -7.85 10.16 -1.73
C GLY A 28 -6.89 9.89 -2.89
N PHE A 29 -7.38 9.40 -4.01
CA PHE A 29 -6.57 9.20 -5.21
C PHE A 29 -6.08 10.52 -5.80
N LEU A 30 -6.94 11.54 -5.90
CA LEU A 30 -6.52 12.88 -6.30
C LEU A 30 -5.45 13.43 -5.37
N GLY A 31 -5.61 13.25 -4.05
CA GLY A 31 -4.60 13.61 -3.07
C GLY A 31 -3.25 12.91 -3.32
N VAL A 32 -3.28 11.60 -3.62
CA VAL A 32 -2.07 10.84 -3.97
C VAL A 32 -1.40 11.37 -5.23
N LEU A 33 -2.16 11.72 -6.27
CA LEU A 33 -1.62 12.29 -7.50
C LEU A 33 -0.91 13.62 -7.24
N LEU A 34 -1.50 14.49 -6.40
CA LEU A 34 -0.89 15.77 -6.04
C LEU A 34 0.39 15.60 -5.21
N VAL A 35 0.43 14.62 -4.29
CA VAL A 35 1.63 14.31 -3.53
C VAL A 35 2.72 13.72 -4.43
N ALA A 36 2.36 12.82 -5.33
CA ALA A 36 3.32 12.15 -6.23
C ALA A 36 3.91 13.11 -7.27
N ASN A 37 3.18 14.20 -7.60
CA ASN A 37 3.59 15.22 -8.57
C ASN A 37 4.24 14.65 -9.85
N PRO A 38 3.50 13.86 -10.64
CA PRO A 38 4.06 13.07 -11.74
C PRO A 38 4.66 13.92 -12.87
N GLU A 39 4.28 15.20 -12.98
CA GLU A 39 4.81 16.11 -13.99
C GLU A 39 6.30 16.42 -13.81
N GLN A 40 6.82 16.33 -12.57
CA GLN A 40 8.24 16.51 -12.26
C GLN A 40 9.06 15.22 -12.38
N SER A 41 8.40 14.09 -12.52
CA SER A 41 9.05 12.79 -12.64
C SER A 41 9.02 12.33 -14.12
N ASN A 42 10.19 12.31 -14.78
CA ASN A 42 10.34 11.69 -16.10
C ASN A 42 10.20 10.15 -15.98
N ILE A 43 9.00 9.67 -15.65
CA ILE A 43 8.74 8.24 -15.52
C ILE A 43 8.50 7.65 -16.90
N PRO A 44 9.34 6.72 -17.39
CA PRO A 44 9.09 6.03 -18.64
C PRO A 44 7.70 5.37 -18.64
N PHE A 45 7.02 5.43 -19.79
CA PHE A 45 5.66 4.86 -19.95
C PHE A 45 5.59 3.40 -19.50
N ILE A 46 6.63 2.61 -19.79
CA ILE A 46 6.69 1.20 -19.37
C ILE A 46 6.64 1.03 -17.86
N ASN A 47 7.30 1.91 -17.08
CA ASN A 47 7.30 1.85 -15.63
C ASN A 47 5.93 2.23 -15.06
N ALA A 48 5.26 3.22 -15.64
CA ALA A 48 3.89 3.58 -15.28
C ALA A 48 2.92 2.43 -15.56
N PHE A 49 3.05 1.77 -16.71
CA PHE A 49 2.22 0.63 -17.10
C PHE A 49 2.42 -0.57 -16.15
N LEU A 50 3.67 -0.92 -15.83
CA LEU A 50 4.01 -1.97 -14.86
C LEU A 50 3.46 -1.63 -13.46
N GLY A 51 3.51 -0.36 -13.07
CA GLY A 51 2.93 0.12 -11.81
C GLY A 51 1.41 -0.06 -11.74
N ILE A 52 0.69 0.13 -12.85
CA ILE A 52 -0.76 -0.11 -12.94
C ILE A 52 -1.06 -1.61 -12.82
N ILE A 53 -0.33 -2.46 -13.54
CA ILE A 53 -0.47 -3.92 -13.43
C ILE A 53 -0.23 -4.37 -11.99
N GLY A 54 0.85 -3.91 -11.37
CA GLY A 54 1.15 -4.19 -9.96
C GLY A 54 0.03 -3.75 -9.01
N ALA A 55 -0.58 -2.59 -9.24
CA ALA A 55 -1.70 -2.11 -8.45
C ALA A 55 -2.97 -2.97 -8.61
N ILE A 56 -3.22 -3.49 -9.81
CA ILE A 56 -4.34 -4.43 -10.08
C ILE A 56 -4.08 -5.77 -9.36
N CYS A 57 -2.87 -6.34 -9.51
CA CYS A 57 -2.50 -7.59 -8.83
C CYS A 57 -2.61 -7.45 -7.30
N ALA A 58 -2.14 -6.33 -6.74
CA ALA A 58 -2.27 -6.04 -5.32
C ALA A 58 -3.73 -5.91 -4.87
N ALA A 59 -4.59 -5.32 -5.70
CA ALA A 59 -6.02 -5.22 -5.43
C ALA A 59 -6.69 -6.60 -5.35
N PHE A 60 -6.38 -7.51 -6.28
CA PHE A 60 -6.85 -8.89 -6.24
C PHE A 60 -6.34 -9.61 -4.98
N ALA A 61 -5.07 -9.45 -4.61
CA ALA A 61 -4.50 -10.04 -3.41
C ALA A 61 -5.24 -9.57 -2.15
N PHE A 62 -5.42 -8.26 -1.96
CA PHE A 62 -6.14 -7.72 -0.80
C PHE A 62 -7.61 -8.14 -0.75
N PHE A 63 -8.24 -8.25 -1.91
CA PHE A 63 -9.60 -8.72 -2.02
C PHE A 63 -9.72 -10.19 -1.61
N THR A 64 -8.78 -11.02 -2.05
CA THR A 64 -8.72 -12.45 -1.71
C THR A 64 -8.47 -12.69 -0.23
N ILE A 65 -7.67 -11.85 0.46
CA ILE A 65 -7.41 -11.95 1.91
C ILE A 65 -8.73 -11.97 2.71
N HIS A 66 -9.72 -11.16 2.31
CA HIS A 66 -11.02 -11.15 3.00
C HIS A 66 -11.75 -12.49 2.90
N THR A 67 -11.58 -13.22 1.83
CA THR A 67 -12.17 -14.54 1.62
C THR A 67 -11.40 -15.63 2.37
N LEU A 68 -10.08 -15.48 2.45
CA LEU A 68 -9.19 -16.45 3.11
C LEU A 68 -9.41 -16.56 4.63
N LYS A 69 -10.04 -15.58 5.27
CA LYS A 69 -10.31 -15.61 6.72
C LYS A 69 -11.11 -16.83 7.21
N GLN A 70 -11.82 -17.49 6.30
CA GLN A 70 -12.61 -18.70 6.61
C GLN A 70 -11.74 -19.94 6.75
N PHE A 71 -10.54 -19.92 6.15
CA PHE A 71 -9.67 -21.10 6.04
C PHE A 71 -8.33 -20.90 6.75
N TYR A 72 -7.85 -19.66 6.87
CA TYR A 72 -6.51 -19.37 7.34
C TYR A 72 -6.48 -18.24 8.35
N THR A 73 -5.53 -18.33 9.29
CA THR A 73 -5.22 -17.23 10.21
C THR A 73 -4.39 -16.14 9.50
N SER A 74 -4.44 -14.91 10.00
CA SER A 74 -3.62 -13.81 9.46
C SER A 74 -2.12 -14.14 9.50
N GLY A 75 -1.67 -14.84 10.54
CA GLY A 75 -0.27 -15.27 10.65
C GLY A 75 0.14 -16.25 9.56
N ALA A 76 -0.71 -17.25 9.24
CA ALA A 76 -0.43 -18.18 8.15
C ALA A 76 -0.33 -17.49 6.79
N VAL A 77 -1.25 -16.55 6.48
CA VAL A 77 -1.21 -15.79 5.23
C VAL A 77 0.06 -14.96 5.11
N VAL A 78 0.48 -14.30 6.19
CA VAL A 78 1.71 -13.49 6.21
C VAL A 78 2.96 -14.36 6.09
N ALA A 79 2.98 -15.52 6.75
CA ALA A 79 4.11 -16.46 6.65
C ALA A 79 4.29 -16.95 5.21
N TRP A 80 3.22 -17.37 4.54
CA TRP A 80 3.28 -17.80 3.14
C TRP A 80 3.68 -16.66 2.20
N TYR A 81 3.16 -15.46 2.43
CA TYR A 81 3.58 -14.27 1.70
C TYR A 81 5.08 -14.01 1.87
N GLY A 82 5.58 -14.04 3.11
CA GLY A 82 6.99 -13.84 3.42
C GLY A 82 7.90 -14.87 2.76
N ILE A 83 7.54 -16.17 2.83
CA ILE A 83 8.27 -17.26 2.18
C ILE A 83 8.31 -17.03 0.65
N THR A 84 7.16 -16.76 0.04
CA THR A 84 7.09 -16.55 -1.42
C THR A 84 7.94 -15.35 -1.86
N MET A 85 7.85 -14.21 -1.13
CA MET A 85 8.64 -13.02 -1.46
C MET A 85 10.14 -13.23 -1.25
N SER A 86 10.54 -14.01 -0.23
CA SER A 86 11.95 -14.38 -0.01
C SER A 86 12.48 -15.25 -1.14
N LEU A 87 11.70 -16.23 -1.61
CA LEU A 87 12.08 -17.07 -2.74
C LEU A 87 12.20 -16.27 -4.05
N VAL A 88 11.23 -15.40 -4.34
CA VAL A 88 11.27 -14.54 -5.53
C VAL A 88 12.44 -13.58 -5.47
N GLY A 89 12.72 -12.98 -4.31
CA GLY A 89 13.88 -12.10 -4.11
C GLY A 89 15.21 -12.84 -4.29
N ALA A 90 15.35 -14.04 -3.70
CA ALA A 90 16.54 -14.87 -3.86
C ALA A 90 16.75 -15.28 -5.33
N PHE A 91 15.68 -15.68 -6.03
CA PHE A 91 15.75 -16.01 -7.45
C PHE A 91 16.14 -14.80 -8.29
N GLY A 92 15.57 -13.62 -8.02
CA GLY A 92 15.93 -12.37 -8.70
C GLY A 92 17.41 -12.01 -8.54
N MET A 93 17.99 -12.24 -7.36
CA MET A 93 19.42 -12.02 -7.13
C MET A 93 20.31 -12.98 -7.93
N LEU A 94 19.84 -14.20 -8.23
CA LEU A 94 20.62 -15.19 -9.00
C LEU A 94 20.59 -14.92 -10.50
N VAL A 95 19.51 -14.33 -11.02
CA VAL A 95 19.29 -14.20 -12.47
C VAL A 95 19.97 -12.96 -13.07
N ASP A 96 20.20 -11.91 -12.30
CA ASP A 96 20.62 -10.60 -12.85
C ASP A 96 21.81 -9.96 -12.09
N ILE A 97 22.72 -10.79 -11.56
CA ILE A 97 23.88 -10.34 -10.78
C ILE A 97 24.72 -9.30 -11.52
N ASP A 98 24.96 -9.51 -12.82
CA ASP A 98 25.80 -8.62 -13.63
C ASP A 98 25.16 -7.26 -13.91
N LYS A 99 23.84 -7.18 -14.03
CA LYS A 99 23.11 -5.92 -14.27
C LYS A 99 22.79 -5.16 -12.99
N MET A 100 22.75 -5.84 -11.85
CA MET A 100 22.51 -5.23 -10.54
C MET A 100 23.77 -4.75 -9.83
N GLY A 101 24.93 -4.78 -10.47
CA GLY A 101 26.21 -4.29 -9.89
C GLY A 101 26.90 -5.31 -8.98
N GLY A 102 26.47 -6.57 -8.97
CA GLY A 102 27.06 -7.65 -8.18
C GLY A 102 26.58 -7.63 -6.71
N PHE A 103 26.89 -8.71 -6.00
CA PHE A 103 26.61 -8.81 -4.58
C PHE A 103 27.65 -8.03 -3.76
N ILE A 104 27.20 -6.95 -3.11
CA ILE A 104 28.02 -6.17 -2.18
C ILE A 104 27.70 -6.63 -0.76
N MET A 105 28.72 -7.09 -0.01
CA MET A 105 28.53 -7.50 1.39
C MET A 105 28.11 -6.30 2.25
N PRO A 106 26.92 -6.35 2.89
CA PRO A 106 26.46 -5.24 3.70
C PRO A 106 27.31 -5.04 4.94
N SER A 107 27.49 -3.79 5.39
CA SER A 107 28.13 -3.49 6.67
C SER A 107 27.31 -4.03 7.84
N LEU A 108 27.91 -4.16 9.03
CA LEU A 108 27.20 -4.61 10.23
C LEU A 108 25.98 -3.71 10.56
N LEU A 109 26.12 -2.40 10.35
CA LEU A 109 25.03 -1.45 10.52
C LEU A 109 23.90 -1.72 9.51
N ALA A 110 24.24 -1.98 8.24
CA ALA A 110 23.25 -2.30 7.20
C ALA A 110 22.50 -3.59 7.54
N TRP A 111 23.17 -4.62 8.04
CA TRP A 111 22.52 -5.84 8.53
C TRP A 111 21.54 -5.54 9.67
N GLY A 112 21.92 -4.72 10.64
CA GLY A 112 21.02 -4.28 11.72
C GLY A 112 19.76 -3.57 11.18
N LEU A 113 19.94 -2.67 10.21
CA LEU A 113 18.82 -1.96 9.56
C LEU A 113 17.94 -2.92 8.75
N PHE A 114 18.48 -3.91 8.04
CA PHE A 114 17.69 -4.91 7.34
C PHE A 114 16.84 -5.74 8.28
N VAL A 115 17.40 -6.20 9.40
CA VAL A 115 16.66 -6.94 10.43
C VAL A 115 15.53 -6.08 11.01
N LEU A 116 15.82 -4.82 11.36
CA LEU A 116 14.81 -3.89 11.88
C LEU A 116 13.69 -3.66 10.87
N THR A 117 14.03 -3.42 9.61
CA THR A 117 13.05 -3.24 8.51
C THR A 117 12.23 -4.53 8.31
N GLY A 118 12.86 -5.70 8.39
CA GLY A 118 12.18 -6.99 8.30
C GLY A 118 11.15 -7.19 9.41
N ILE A 119 11.53 -6.90 10.66
CA ILE A 119 10.64 -7.03 11.82
C ILE A 119 9.46 -6.04 11.73
N THR A 120 9.76 -4.77 11.50
CA THR A 120 8.71 -3.74 11.39
C THR A 120 7.79 -3.98 10.19
N GLY A 121 8.36 -4.42 9.05
CA GLY A 121 7.61 -4.82 7.86
C GLY A 121 6.70 -6.01 8.12
N ALA A 122 7.18 -7.05 8.81
CA ALA A 122 6.38 -8.24 9.15
C ALA A 122 5.20 -7.87 10.08
N ILE A 123 5.44 -7.03 11.10
CA ILE A 123 4.39 -6.53 12.00
C ILE A 123 3.35 -5.73 11.20
N GLY A 124 3.80 -4.79 10.33
CA GLY A 124 2.93 -4.00 9.49
C GLY A 124 2.10 -4.86 8.53
N GLN A 125 2.72 -5.86 7.90
CA GLN A 125 2.04 -6.79 7.01
C GLN A 125 0.99 -7.63 7.75
N TRP A 126 1.31 -8.08 8.98
CA TRP A 126 0.37 -8.83 9.82
C TRP A 126 -0.85 -7.98 10.21
N LEU A 127 -0.64 -6.74 10.66
CA LEU A 127 -1.70 -5.81 11.02
C LEU A 127 -2.59 -5.47 9.81
N MET A 128 -1.96 -5.24 8.65
CA MET A 128 -2.67 -4.97 7.40
C MET A 128 -3.52 -6.18 6.98
N THR A 129 -2.95 -7.37 6.95
CA THR A 129 -3.67 -8.62 6.64
C THR A 129 -4.86 -8.82 7.58
N LYS A 130 -4.64 -8.59 8.88
CA LYS A 130 -5.68 -8.69 9.90
C LYS A 130 -6.81 -7.69 9.63
N SER A 131 -6.51 -6.45 9.26
CA SER A 131 -7.53 -5.44 8.94
C SER A 131 -8.41 -5.86 7.76
N TYR A 132 -7.83 -6.41 6.68
CA TYR A 132 -8.59 -6.92 5.53
C TYR A 132 -9.39 -8.19 5.84
N MET A 133 -8.99 -8.97 6.84
CA MET A 133 -9.79 -10.11 7.31
C MET A 133 -11.01 -9.66 8.12
N PHE A 134 -10.87 -8.63 8.96
CA PHE A 134 -11.95 -8.18 9.85
C PHE A 134 -12.97 -7.28 9.15
N ALA A 135 -12.55 -6.44 8.21
CA ALA A 135 -13.42 -5.47 7.55
C ALA A 135 -13.45 -5.67 6.03
N PRO A 136 -14.55 -5.26 5.36
CA PRO A 136 -14.66 -5.33 3.91
C PRO A 136 -13.52 -4.56 3.22
N PRO A 137 -12.92 -5.12 2.15
CA PRO A 137 -11.79 -4.50 1.46
C PRO A 137 -12.09 -3.07 0.97
N GLY A 138 -13.32 -2.82 0.53
CA GLY A 138 -13.75 -1.48 0.08
C GLY A 138 -13.68 -0.40 1.16
N ILE A 139 -13.77 -0.76 2.44
CA ILE A 139 -13.64 0.18 3.58
C ILE A 139 -12.16 0.34 3.98
N VAL A 140 -11.42 -0.78 4.07
CA VAL A 140 -10.02 -0.77 4.51
C VAL A 140 -9.12 -0.05 3.50
N SER A 141 -9.40 -0.26 2.22
CA SER A 141 -8.54 0.18 1.13
C SER A 141 -8.34 1.72 1.06
N PRO A 142 -9.37 2.58 1.16
CA PRO A 142 -9.15 4.03 1.17
C PRO A 142 -8.35 4.50 2.39
N ILE A 143 -8.50 3.84 3.54
CA ILE A 143 -7.73 4.15 4.75
C ILE A 143 -6.23 3.89 4.52
N ALA A 144 -5.88 2.96 3.65
CA ALA A 144 -4.48 2.68 3.31
C ALA A 144 -3.75 3.87 2.66
N TYR A 145 -4.46 4.89 2.16
CA TYR A 145 -3.81 6.14 1.72
C TYR A 145 -3.11 6.87 2.86
N MET A 146 -3.53 6.68 4.12
CA MET A 146 -2.89 7.29 5.31
C MET A 146 -1.40 6.94 5.42
N ARG A 147 -0.96 5.81 4.87
CA ARG A 147 0.48 5.44 4.85
C ARG A 147 1.35 6.48 4.14
N ILE A 148 0.80 7.22 3.18
CA ILE A 148 1.52 8.27 2.46
C ILE A 148 1.84 9.43 3.39
N ILE A 149 0.91 9.77 4.28
CA ILE A 149 1.09 10.82 5.29
C ILE A 149 2.21 10.42 6.25
N TRP A 150 2.19 9.17 6.74
CA TRP A 150 3.24 8.65 7.61
C TRP A 150 4.60 8.60 6.91
N SER A 151 4.63 8.16 5.63
CA SER A 151 5.87 8.15 4.85
C SER A 151 6.46 9.56 4.72
N LEU A 152 5.63 10.56 4.43
CA LEU A 152 6.07 11.93 4.31
C LEU A 152 6.53 12.51 5.65
N PHE A 153 5.79 12.24 6.73
CA PHE A 153 6.16 12.66 8.08
C PHE A 153 7.54 12.14 8.48
N PHE A 154 7.79 10.84 8.29
CA PHE A 154 9.09 10.25 8.58
C PHE A 154 10.18 10.72 7.60
N GLY A 155 9.86 10.98 6.32
CA GLY A 155 10.79 11.54 5.36
C GLY A 155 11.31 12.90 5.82
N VAL A 156 10.41 13.81 6.22
CA VAL A 156 10.78 15.14 6.75
C VAL A 156 11.59 15.01 8.04
N LEU A 157 11.24 14.09 8.94
CA LEU A 157 12.02 13.82 10.16
C LEU A 157 13.45 13.35 9.86
N LEU A 158 13.64 12.63 8.76
CA LEU A 158 14.94 12.12 8.31
C LEU A 158 15.73 13.13 7.46
N GLY A 159 15.19 14.32 7.23
CA GLY A 159 15.88 15.42 6.55
C GLY A 159 15.39 15.73 5.13
N ASP A 160 14.30 15.12 4.69
CA ASP A 160 13.66 15.51 3.43
C ASP A 160 13.11 16.94 3.52
N ALA A 161 13.10 17.64 2.39
CA ALA A 161 12.53 18.98 2.32
C ALA A 161 11.04 18.98 2.67
N PHE A 162 10.60 20.04 3.33
CA PHE A 162 9.19 20.21 3.65
C PHE A 162 8.35 20.26 2.34
N PRO A 163 7.18 19.60 2.29
CA PRO A 163 6.39 19.55 1.07
C PRO A 163 5.93 20.94 0.66
N ASN A 164 6.04 21.25 -0.63
CA ASN A 164 5.51 22.45 -1.23
C ASN A 164 3.97 22.51 -1.11
N PHE A 165 3.37 23.62 -1.56
CA PHE A 165 1.92 23.84 -1.48
C PHE A 165 1.11 22.70 -2.11
N LEU A 166 1.51 22.22 -3.29
CA LEU A 166 0.76 21.20 -4.02
C LEU A 166 0.69 19.84 -3.30
N PRO A 167 1.82 19.25 -2.83
CA PRO A 167 1.78 18.05 -1.99
C PRO A 167 1.05 18.26 -0.67
N SER A 168 1.16 19.45 -0.04
CA SER A 168 0.45 19.77 1.21
C SER A 168 -1.07 19.74 1.02
N PHE A 169 -1.57 20.28 -0.10
CA PHE A 169 -2.97 20.18 -0.47
C PHE A 169 -3.40 18.73 -0.73
N GLY A 170 -2.53 17.94 -1.37
CA GLY A 170 -2.75 16.50 -1.55
C GLY A 170 -2.90 15.74 -0.22
N ILE A 171 -2.09 16.07 0.79
CA ILE A 171 -2.21 15.51 2.15
C ILE A 171 -3.57 15.83 2.77
N ALA A 172 -4.03 17.08 2.64
CA ALA A 172 -5.34 17.49 3.14
C ALA A 172 -6.48 16.68 2.50
N LEU A 173 -6.40 16.39 1.20
CA LEU A 173 -7.38 15.53 0.50
C LEU A 173 -7.32 14.08 1.01
N ILE A 174 -6.14 13.54 1.30
CA ILE A 174 -5.98 12.20 1.86
C ILE A 174 -6.61 12.12 3.25
N LEU A 175 -6.38 13.13 4.10
CA LEU A 175 -7.00 13.20 5.42
C LEU A 175 -8.53 13.28 5.32
N LEU A 176 -9.05 14.12 4.41
CA LEU A 176 -10.48 14.22 4.16
C LEU A 176 -11.07 12.89 3.69
N SER A 177 -10.38 12.17 2.80
CA SER A 177 -10.78 10.83 2.35
C SER A 177 -10.91 9.87 3.53
N GLY A 178 -9.91 9.82 4.41
CA GLY A 178 -9.95 8.98 5.61
C GLY A 178 -11.10 9.34 6.56
N ALA A 179 -11.34 10.64 6.77
CA ALA A 179 -12.43 11.13 7.60
C ALA A 179 -13.82 10.76 7.03
N LEU A 180 -14.01 10.87 5.72
CA LEU A 180 -15.26 10.48 5.06
C LEU A 180 -15.56 8.99 5.21
N VAL A 181 -14.54 8.11 5.10
CA VAL A 181 -14.72 6.67 5.33
C VAL A 181 -15.07 6.39 6.78
N ALA A 182 -14.35 7.04 7.72
CA ALA A 182 -14.63 6.89 9.15
C ALA A 182 -16.07 7.32 9.50
N PHE A 183 -16.52 8.43 8.93
CA PHE A 183 -17.87 8.93 9.09
C PHE A 183 -18.94 7.96 8.56
N ASP A 184 -18.73 7.40 7.34
CA ASP A 184 -19.66 6.41 6.76
C ASP A 184 -19.77 5.15 7.62
N VAL A 185 -18.64 4.69 8.18
CA VAL A 185 -18.62 3.52 9.08
C VAL A 185 -19.35 3.83 10.39
N TYR A 186 -19.15 5.02 10.96
CA TYR A 186 -19.83 5.44 12.20
C TYR A 186 -21.34 5.54 12.02
N ARG A 187 -21.79 6.12 10.90
CA ARG A 187 -23.22 6.29 10.60
C ARG A 187 -23.97 4.96 10.43
N LYS A 188 -23.27 3.88 10.06
CA LYS A 188 -23.86 2.55 9.82
C LYS A 188 -23.85 1.62 11.02
N ARG A 189 -23.29 2.07 12.14
CA ARG A 189 -23.37 1.40 13.45
C ARG A 189 -24.64 1.79 14.19
#